data_b8af4d04025b187f72ee0c94162ecf21
#
_entry.id   b8af4d04025b187f72ee0c94162ecf21
#
_cell.length_a   1.000
_cell.length_b   1.000
_cell.length_c   1.000
_cell.angle_alpha   90.00
_cell.angle_beta   90.00
_cell.angle_gamma   90.00
#
_symmetry.space_group_name_H-M   'P 1'
#
loop_
_entity.id
_entity.type
_entity.pdbx_description
1 polymer ?
#
loop_
_entity_poly.entity_id
_entity_poly.type
_entity_poly.pdbx_seq_one_letter_code
_entity_poly.pdbx_strand_id
1 'polypeptide(L)'
;MRDVLDELLGWWREGHTVGVGTVVATFRSAPRPAGASMLVGQSGEAVGSVSGGCVEGAVYELAQSVMASGAPVLQRYGVSDDDAFAVGLTCGGILDIFVEPVSQQTFPELA
;
A
#
# COMPACT_ATOMS: atom_id res chain seq x y z
N MET A 1 8.71 -0.97 -4.43
CA MET A 1 8.71 0.43 -4.86
C MET A 1 9.28 0.63 -6.27
N ARG A 2 10.34 -0.10 -6.59
CA ARG A 2 11.04 0.08 -7.84
C ARG A 2 10.19 -0.11 -9.08
N ASP A 3 9.29 -1.08 -9.04
CA ASP A 3 8.41 -1.44 -10.15
C ASP A 3 7.29 -0.42 -10.40
N VAL A 4 7.05 0.49 -9.46
CA VAL A 4 5.99 1.49 -9.56
C VAL A 4 6.53 2.92 -9.50
N LEU A 5 7.85 3.08 -9.45
CA LEU A 5 8.47 4.38 -9.23
C LEU A 5 8.16 5.38 -10.34
N ASP A 6 8.14 4.94 -11.59
CA ASP A 6 7.87 5.83 -12.72
C ASP A 6 6.47 6.42 -12.64
N GLU A 7 5.47 5.62 -12.31
CA GLU A 7 4.10 6.07 -12.14
C GLU A 7 3.99 7.03 -10.96
N LEU A 8 4.65 6.71 -9.85
CA LEU A 8 4.65 7.56 -8.68
C LEU A 8 5.24 8.93 -8.98
N LEU A 9 6.39 8.96 -9.64
CA LEU A 9 7.04 10.22 -10.01
C LEU A 9 6.18 11.03 -10.97
N GLY A 10 5.54 10.38 -11.93
CA GLY A 10 4.66 11.06 -12.88
C GLY A 10 3.50 11.75 -12.17
N TRP A 11 2.81 11.05 -11.31
CA TRP A 11 1.68 11.61 -10.57
C TRP A 11 2.13 12.70 -9.60
N TRP A 12 3.26 12.48 -8.91
CA TRP A 12 3.82 13.46 -7.99
C TRP A 12 4.17 14.76 -8.70
N ARG A 13 4.77 14.68 -9.90
CA ARG A 13 5.12 15.87 -10.70
C ARG A 13 3.88 16.62 -11.18
N GLU A 14 2.78 15.93 -11.37
CA GLU A 14 1.50 16.54 -11.76
C GLU A 14 0.77 17.16 -10.56
N GLY A 15 1.33 17.09 -9.37
CA GLY A 15 0.73 17.68 -8.17
C GLY A 15 -0.29 16.78 -7.49
N HIS A 16 -0.35 15.51 -7.87
CA HIS A 16 -1.30 14.57 -7.27
C HIS A 16 -0.86 14.11 -5.89
N THR A 17 -1.84 13.75 -5.06
CA THR A 17 -1.59 12.96 -3.85
C THR A 17 -1.77 11.50 -4.21
N VAL A 18 -0.78 10.68 -3.89
CA VAL A 18 -0.77 9.25 -4.21
C VAL A 18 -0.79 8.47 -2.91
N GLY A 19 -1.64 7.48 -2.80
CA GLY A 19 -1.60 6.53 -1.69
C GLY A 19 -0.57 5.45 -2.01
N VAL A 20 0.43 5.30 -1.15
CA VAL A 20 1.50 4.33 -1.35
C VAL A 20 1.45 3.30 -0.25
N GLY A 21 1.20 2.04 -0.61
CA GLY A 21 1.28 0.91 0.30
C GLY A 21 2.55 0.13 0.04
N THR A 22 3.39 -0.04 1.05
CA THR A 22 4.66 -0.74 0.93
C THR A 22 4.73 -1.87 1.95
N VAL A 23 5.10 -3.05 1.50
CA VAL A 23 5.35 -4.18 2.38
C VAL A 23 6.64 -3.91 3.14
N VAL A 24 6.55 -3.72 4.46
CA VAL A 24 7.71 -3.43 5.29
C VAL A 24 8.20 -4.66 6.07
N ALA A 25 7.34 -5.66 6.24
CA ALA A 25 7.72 -6.92 6.87
C ALA A 25 6.81 -8.04 6.34
N THR A 26 7.38 -9.24 6.23
CA THR A 26 6.64 -10.43 5.82
C THR A 26 6.95 -11.56 6.79
N PHE A 27 5.94 -12.39 7.01
CA PHE A 27 6.07 -13.54 7.89
C PHE A 27 5.46 -14.76 7.22
N ARG A 28 6.02 -15.94 7.47
CA ARG A 28 5.55 -17.19 6.90
C ARG A 28 5.64 -17.16 5.37
N SER A 29 4.66 -17.65 4.68
CA SER A 29 4.68 -17.80 3.23
C SER A 29 4.01 -16.66 2.49
N ALA A 30 4.27 -15.43 2.91
CA ALA A 30 3.76 -14.26 2.23
C ALA A 30 4.21 -14.24 0.76
N PRO A 31 3.31 -13.88 -0.18
CA PRO A 31 3.59 -14.03 -1.61
C PRO A 31 4.53 -13.00 -2.21
N ARG A 32 4.66 -11.84 -1.58
CA ARG A 32 5.53 -10.77 -2.08
C ARG A 32 6.54 -10.40 -1.01
N PRO A 33 7.79 -10.11 -1.39
CA PRO A 33 8.81 -9.74 -0.42
C PRO A 33 8.61 -8.34 0.12
N ALA A 34 9.32 -8.03 1.20
CA ALA A 34 9.43 -6.66 1.69
C ALA A 34 9.92 -5.75 0.57
N GLY A 35 9.38 -4.55 0.49
CA GLY A 35 9.69 -3.60 -0.57
C GLY A 35 8.70 -3.61 -1.73
N ALA A 36 7.85 -4.63 -1.83
CA ALA A 36 6.78 -4.62 -2.83
C ALA A 36 5.80 -3.49 -2.53
N SER A 37 5.31 -2.83 -3.55
CA SER A 37 4.50 -1.63 -3.38
C SER A 37 3.29 -1.61 -4.29
N MET A 38 2.25 -0.92 -3.82
CA MET A 38 1.03 -0.65 -4.56
C MET A 38 0.75 0.84 -4.47
N LEU A 39 0.37 1.43 -5.58
CA LEU A 39 -0.02 2.84 -5.64
C LEU A 39 -1.50 2.96 -5.89
N VAL A 40 -2.11 3.95 -5.26
CA VAL A 40 -3.49 4.35 -5.54
C VAL A 40 -3.47 5.80 -5.98
N GLY A 41 -3.90 6.04 -7.20
CA GLY A 41 -3.92 7.36 -7.78
C GLY A 41 -5.11 8.19 -7.34
N GLN A 42 -4.99 9.49 -7.54
CA GLN A 42 -6.01 10.46 -7.16
C GLN A 42 -7.34 10.24 -7.88
N SER A 43 -7.31 9.69 -9.08
CA SER A 43 -8.51 9.37 -9.86
C SER A 43 -9.00 7.94 -9.67
N GLY A 44 -8.44 7.20 -8.72
CA GLY A 44 -8.86 5.85 -8.41
C GLY A 44 -8.08 4.75 -9.10
N GLU A 45 -7.01 5.07 -9.83
CA GLU A 45 -6.17 4.05 -10.45
C GLU A 45 -5.38 3.28 -9.39
N ALA A 46 -5.11 2.02 -9.67
CA ALA A 46 -4.26 1.20 -8.82
C ALA A 46 -3.15 0.59 -9.67
N VAL A 47 -1.91 0.65 -9.18
CA VAL A 47 -0.73 0.13 -9.86
C VAL A 47 0.11 -0.65 -8.87
N GLY A 48 0.64 -1.78 -9.30
CA GLY A 48 1.50 -2.62 -8.47
C GLY A 48 0.73 -3.60 -7.60
N SER A 49 1.45 -4.30 -6.77
CA SER A 49 0.88 -5.35 -5.93
C SER A 49 1.69 -5.53 -4.65
N VAL A 50 1.01 -5.82 -3.55
CA VAL A 50 1.64 -6.08 -2.26
C VAL A 50 1.46 -7.54 -1.83
N SER A 51 0.50 -8.25 -2.41
CA SER A 51 0.15 -9.58 -1.92
C SER A 51 -0.17 -10.58 -3.03
N GLY A 52 -0.07 -10.16 -4.28
CA GLY A 52 -0.44 -11.04 -5.40
C GLY A 52 -1.93 -11.30 -5.51
N GLY A 53 -2.77 -10.41 -4.98
CA GLY A 53 -4.21 -10.51 -5.09
C GLY A 53 -4.95 -10.77 -3.77
N CYS A 54 -4.20 -10.98 -2.67
CA CYS A 54 -4.84 -11.34 -1.40
C CYS A 54 -5.52 -10.16 -0.71
N VAL A 55 -4.84 -9.02 -0.62
CA VAL A 55 -5.33 -7.89 0.19
C VAL A 55 -5.37 -6.56 -0.55
N GLU A 56 -5.19 -6.56 -1.86
CA GLU A 56 -5.15 -5.31 -2.63
C GLU A 56 -6.40 -4.46 -2.43
N GLY A 57 -7.58 -5.09 -2.37
CA GLY A 57 -8.81 -4.35 -2.12
C GLY A 57 -8.84 -3.63 -0.78
N ALA A 58 -8.34 -4.29 0.27
CA ALA A 58 -8.29 -3.68 1.59
C ALA A 58 -7.25 -2.54 1.64
N VAL A 59 -6.10 -2.75 1.01
CA VAL A 59 -5.06 -1.72 0.93
C VAL A 59 -5.56 -0.53 0.11
N TYR A 60 -6.29 -0.78 -0.96
CA TYR A 60 -6.89 0.27 -1.79
C TYR A 60 -7.79 1.18 -0.95
N GLU A 61 -8.67 0.60 -0.15
CA GLU A 61 -9.56 1.38 0.69
C GLU A 61 -8.81 2.15 1.78
N LEU A 62 -7.83 1.51 2.40
CA LEU A 62 -7.00 2.16 3.41
C LEU A 62 -6.21 3.32 2.79
N ALA A 63 -5.68 3.13 1.59
CA ALA A 63 -4.95 4.17 0.89
C ALA A 63 -5.82 5.39 0.61
N GLN A 64 -7.07 5.17 0.22
CA GLN A 64 -7.99 6.30 0.01
C GLN A 64 -8.25 7.07 1.31
N SER A 65 -8.41 6.37 2.43
CA SER A 65 -8.56 7.01 3.73
C SER A 65 -7.32 7.83 4.11
N VAL A 66 -6.14 7.28 3.87
CA VAL A 66 -4.87 7.94 4.15
C VAL A 66 -4.68 9.18 3.28
N MET A 67 -5.05 9.10 2.00
CA MET A 67 -4.99 10.26 1.10
C MET A 67 -5.91 11.38 1.58
N ALA A 68 -7.07 11.04 2.11
CA ALA A 68 -8.02 12.02 2.60
C ALA A 68 -7.59 12.62 3.95
N SER A 69 -7.06 11.80 4.85
CA SER A 69 -6.69 12.24 6.20
C SER A 69 -5.31 12.90 6.26
N GLY A 70 -4.41 12.51 5.36
CA GLY A 70 -3.03 12.95 5.38
C GLY A 70 -2.15 12.23 6.42
N ALA A 71 -2.67 11.24 7.11
CA ALA A 71 -1.96 10.53 8.16
C ALA A 71 -1.58 9.11 7.73
N PRO A 72 -0.30 8.73 7.79
CA PRO A 72 0.11 7.38 7.42
C PRO A 72 -0.34 6.35 8.46
N VAL A 73 -0.49 5.12 8.00
CA VAL A 73 -0.95 4.00 8.83
C VAL A 73 -0.07 2.78 8.56
N LEU A 74 0.34 2.10 9.61
CA LEU A 74 0.97 0.78 9.51
C LEU A 74 -0.11 -0.26 9.83
N GLN A 75 -0.41 -1.13 8.88
CA GLN A 75 -1.49 -2.09 9.00
C GLN A 75 -0.97 -3.51 8.81
N ARG A 76 -1.33 -4.42 9.71
CA ARG A 76 -1.02 -5.84 9.56
C ARG A 76 -2.20 -6.57 8.96
N TYR A 77 -1.92 -7.41 7.95
CA TYR A 77 -2.91 -8.26 7.29
C TYR A 77 -2.53 -9.73 7.46
N GLY A 78 -3.52 -10.58 7.46
CA GLY A 78 -3.30 -12.03 7.60
C GLY A 78 -3.32 -12.52 9.03
N VAL A 79 -3.59 -11.65 9.99
CA VAL A 79 -3.76 -12.06 11.38
C VAL A 79 -5.08 -12.77 11.50
N SER A 80 -4.97 -14.02 11.97
CA SER A 80 -6.10 -14.83 11.81
C SER A 80 -7.01 -14.97 12.93
N ASP A 81 -7.17 -15.65 13.27
CA ASP A 81 -7.90 -16.70 13.89
C ASP A 81 -8.96 -16.24 14.85
N ASP A 82 -8.64 -15.33 15.68
CA ASP A 82 -9.51 -14.88 16.76
C ASP A 82 -10.34 -13.70 16.35
N ASP A 83 -10.08 -13.16 15.18
CA ASP A 83 -10.82 -12.01 14.67
C ASP A 83 -11.54 -12.40 13.37
N ALA A 84 -12.83 -12.65 13.49
CA ALA A 84 -13.64 -13.03 12.35
C ALA A 84 -13.72 -11.94 11.28
N PHE A 85 -13.31 -10.73 11.62
CA PHE A 85 -13.36 -9.59 10.70
C PHE A 85 -12.00 -9.29 10.08
N ALA A 86 -10.95 -9.98 10.51
CA ALA A 86 -9.63 -9.77 9.94
C ALA A 86 -9.62 -10.25 8.50
N VAL A 87 -8.94 -9.50 7.64
CA VAL A 87 -8.72 -9.91 6.27
C VAL A 87 -7.64 -10.98 6.28
N GLY A 88 -8.04 -12.22 6.10
CA GLY A 88 -7.12 -13.34 6.02
C GLY A 88 -6.44 -13.38 4.67
N LEU A 89 -5.19 -13.82 4.64
CA LEU A 89 -4.50 -14.09 3.40
C LEU A 89 -4.81 -15.51 2.96
N THR A 90 -5.24 -15.68 1.72
CA THR A 90 -5.51 -17.00 1.17
C THR A 90 -4.24 -17.83 1.10
N CYS A 91 -3.08 -17.19 1.04
CA CYS A 91 -1.78 -17.85 1.03
C CYS A 91 -1.28 -18.21 2.44
N GLY A 92 -1.97 -17.79 3.49
CA GLY A 92 -1.59 -18.09 4.87
C GLY A 92 -0.47 -17.24 5.44
N GLY A 93 0.03 -16.26 4.69
CA GLY A 93 1.09 -15.38 5.16
C GLY A 93 0.60 -14.21 5.98
N ILE A 94 1.53 -13.48 6.55
CA ILE A 94 1.27 -12.24 7.28
C ILE A 94 2.11 -11.13 6.67
N LEU A 95 1.48 -9.99 6.43
CA LEU A 95 2.14 -8.81 5.85
C LEU A 95 1.92 -7.60 6.74
N ASP A 96 2.99 -6.86 7.00
CA ASP A 96 2.89 -5.51 7.54
C ASP A 96 3.07 -4.54 6.38
N ILE A 97 2.06 -3.70 6.18
CA ILE A 97 2.04 -2.75 5.07
C ILE A 97 1.94 -1.34 5.63
N PHE A 98 2.89 -0.51 5.24
CA PHE A 98 2.88 0.91 5.59
C PHE A 98 2.19 1.68 4.46
N VAL A 99 1.11 2.35 4.78
CA VAL A 99 0.32 3.12 3.82
C VAL A 99 0.48 4.59 4.12
N GLU A 100 0.93 5.37 3.13
CA GLU A 100 1.23 6.77 3.33
C GLU A 100 0.74 7.62 2.17
N PRO A 101 0.40 8.89 2.42
CA PRO A 101 0.10 9.81 1.34
C PRO A 101 1.41 10.42 0.85
N VAL A 102 1.65 10.39 -0.46
CA VAL A 102 2.84 10.97 -1.07
C VAL A 102 2.39 12.06 -2.03
N SER A 103 2.89 13.27 -1.82
CA SER A 103 2.60 14.43 -2.65
C SER A 103 3.77 15.39 -2.57
N GLN A 104 3.71 16.47 -3.31
CA GLN A 104 4.75 17.50 -3.22
C GLN A 104 4.81 18.13 -1.83
N GLN A 105 3.70 18.14 -1.10
CA GLN A 105 3.64 18.67 0.26
C GLN A 105 4.20 17.69 1.29
N THR A 106 3.88 16.41 1.16
CA THR A 106 4.28 15.39 2.15
C THR A 106 5.66 14.83 1.87
N PHE A 107 6.12 14.87 0.62
CA PHE A 107 7.42 14.34 0.23
C PHE A 107 8.04 15.20 -0.87
N PRO A 108 8.47 16.42 -0.54
CA PRO A 108 9.00 17.35 -1.55
C PRO A 108 10.31 16.88 -2.18
N GLU A 109 11.06 15.99 -1.53
CA GLU A 109 12.35 15.54 -2.06
C GLU A 109 12.26 14.28 -2.91
N LEU A 110 11.06 13.88 -3.35
CA LEU A 110 10.90 12.62 -4.10
C LEU A 110 11.65 12.66 -5.44
N ALA A 111 11.70 13.79 -6.08
CA ALA A 111 12.38 13.95 -7.37
C ALA A 111 13.65 14.78 -7.25
#